data_09bb838e34bbb1b5396b837e41033e51
#
_entry.id   09bb838e34bbb1b5396b837e41033e51
#
_cell.length_a   1.000
_cell.length_b   1.000
_cell.length_c   1.000
_cell.angle_alpha   90.00
_cell.angle_beta   90.00
_cell.angle_gamma   90.00
#
_symmetry.space_group_name_H-M   'P 1'
#
loop_
_entity.id
_entity.type
_entity.pdbx_description
1 polymer ?
#
loop_
_entity_poly.entity_id
_entity_poly.type
_entity_poly.pdbx_seq_one_letter_code
_entity_poly.pdbx_strand_id
1 'polypeptide(L)'
;MPAVHRQISRYAAQLRRTRTDAEDRIWQRLRNRQIGGFKWRFQHSIGQRVVDFACLEAMLIVEIDGSQHDAAIDLERTAELEAHGFAVIRFWNSDVLENADGVLDVILSTAQRRIEEGRPSPNPLPQAGEG
;
A
#
# COMPACT_ATOMS: atom_id res chain seq x y z
N MET A 1 27.84 -15.50 4.88
CA MET A 1 27.94 -15.15 6.24
C MET A 1 26.59 -14.82 6.84
N PRO A 2 26.26 -15.52 7.86
CA PRO A 2 24.92 -15.34 8.43
C PRO A 2 24.66 -13.96 9.01
N ALA A 3 25.72 -13.20 9.29
CA ALA A 3 25.51 -11.92 9.94
C ALA A 3 24.67 -10.96 9.10
N VAL A 4 24.96 -10.86 7.80
CA VAL A 4 24.22 -9.96 6.93
C VAL A 4 22.78 -10.42 6.80
N HIS A 5 22.61 -11.71 6.58
CA HIS A 5 21.28 -12.28 6.44
C HIS A 5 20.48 -12.08 7.73
N ARG A 6 21.13 -12.28 8.86
CA ARG A 6 20.47 -12.13 10.15
C ARG A 6 20.05 -10.69 10.38
N GLN A 7 20.88 -9.73 9.96
CA GLN A 7 20.54 -8.32 10.12
C GLN A 7 19.30 -7.96 9.31
N ILE A 8 19.21 -8.46 8.09
CA ILE A 8 18.06 -8.20 7.24
C ILE A 8 16.80 -8.78 7.89
N SER A 9 16.89 -10.00 8.39
CA SER A 9 15.75 -10.63 9.05
C SER A 9 15.32 -9.87 10.28
N ARG A 10 16.29 -9.43 11.09
CA ARG A 10 15.98 -8.67 12.29
C ARG A 10 15.33 -7.35 11.95
N TYR A 11 15.81 -6.69 10.91
CA TYR A 11 15.28 -5.41 10.49
C TYR A 11 13.83 -5.58 10.06
N ALA A 12 13.54 -6.57 9.25
CA ALA A 12 12.19 -6.83 8.79
C ALA A 12 11.26 -7.16 9.96
N ALA A 13 11.73 -7.97 10.91
CA ALA A 13 10.94 -8.30 12.07
C ALA A 13 10.70 -7.08 12.93
N GLN A 14 11.71 -6.23 13.07
CA GLN A 14 11.58 -5.03 13.86
C GLN A 14 10.58 -4.06 13.21
N LEU A 15 10.63 -3.91 11.92
CA LEU A 15 9.67 -3.07 11.22
C LEU A 15 8.25 -3.52 11.48
N ARG A 16 8.03 -4.82 11.42
CA ARG A 16 6.69 -5.35 11.67
C ARG A 16 6.24 -5.14 13.11
N ARG A 17 7.18 -5.20 14.05
CA ARG A 17 6.85 -5.02 15.46
C ARG A 17 6.71 -3.56 15.84
N THR A 18 7.31 -2.66 15.04
CA THR A 18 7.28 -1.24 15.36
C THR A 18 6.29 -0.49 14.51
N ARG A 19 5.22 -1.17 14.13
CA ARG A 19 4.13 -0.54 13.42
C ARG A 19 3.66 0.68 14.23
N THR A 20 3.49 1.81 13.56
CA THR A 20 3.02 3.01 14.25
C THR A 20 1.56 2.85 14.65
N ASP A 21 1.09 3.73 15.53
CA ASP A 21 -0.31 3.72 15.93
C ASP A 21 -1.23 3.89 14.72
N ALA A 22 -0.86 4.79 13.82
CA ALA A 22 -1.66 5.02 12.63
C ALA A 22 -1.69 3.78 11.73
N GLU A 23 -0.52 3.18 11.52
CA GLU A 23 -0.44 1.97 10.71
C GLU A 23 -1.25 0.84 11.33
N ASP A 24 -1.13 0.70 12.65
CA ASP A 24 -1.85 -0.36 13.34
C ASP A 24 -3.36 -0.16 13.23
N ARG A 25 -3.80 1.08 13.37
CA ARG A 25 -5.23 1.39 13.28
C ARG A 25 -5.80 1.00 11.93
N ILE A 26 -5.07 1.31 10.87
CA ILE A 26 -5.51 0.95 9.53
C ILE A 26 -5.43 -0.55 9.31
N TRP A 27 -4.33 -1.17 9.77
CA TRP A 27 -4.14 -2.60 9.56
C TRP A 27 -5.23 -3.43 10.25
N GLN A 28 -5.64 -3.04 11.45
CA GLN A 28 -6.69 -3.77 12.16
C GLN A 28 -8.00 -3.80 11.37
N ARG A 29 -8.20 -2.83 10.51
CA ARG A 29 -9.42 -2.76 9.69
C ARG A 29 -9.23 -3.39 8.32
N LEU A 30 -8.01 -3.41 7.78
CA LEU A 30 -7.76 -3.99 6.47
C LEU A 30 -7.58 -5.49 6.51
N ARG A 31 -7.04 -6.00 7.59
CA ARG A 31 -6.76 -7.44 7.70
C ARG A 31 -8.05 -8.23 7.66
N ASN A 32 -7.92 -9.52 7.34
CA ASN A 32 -9.06 -10.44 7.35
C ASN A 32 -10.16 -10.07 6.37
N ARG A 33 -9.81 -9.36 5.30
CA ARG A 33 -10.74 -9.00 4.23
C ARG A 33 -11.97 -8.24 4.72
N GLN A 34 -11.83 -7.48 5.78
CA GLN A 34 -12.94 -6.76 6.39
C GLN A 34 -13.45 -5.61 5.52
N ILE A 35 -12.56 -5.02 4.73
CA ILE A 35 -12.90 -3.86 3.92
C ILE A 35 -13.18 -4.34 2.50
N GLY A 36 -14.46 -4.43 2.15
CA GLY A 36 -14.87 -4.77 0.80
C GLY A 36 -14.46 -6.15 0.33
N GLY A 37 -14.00 -7.01 1.23
CA GLY A 37 -13.55 -8.35 0.87
C GLY A 37 -12.17 -8.39 0.27
N PHE A 38 -11.48 -7.27 0.19
CA PHE A 38 -10.15 -7.22 -0.41
C PHE A 38 -9.10 -7.77 0.53
N LYS A 39 -8.14 -8.47 -0.04
CA LYS A 39 -7.01 -8.97 0.72
C LYS A 39 -5.90 -7.92 0.72
N TRP A 40 -5.52 -7.48 1.89
CA TRP A 40 -4.44 -6.52 2.08
C TRP A 40 -3.25 -7.20 2.72
N ARG A 41 -2.06 -6.76 2.32
CA ARG A 41 -0.81 -7.25 2.90
C ARG A 41 -0.12 -6.08 3.57
N PHE A 42 0.46 -6.36 4.73
CA PHE A 42 1.20 -5.37 5.47
C PHE A 42 2.70 -5.53 5.18
N GLN A 43 3.35 -4.42 4.89
CA GLN A 43 4.79 -4.39 4.61
C GLN A 43 5.17 -5.39 3.52
N HIS A 44 4.64 -5.14 2.37
CA HIS A 44 4.82 -6.02 1.22
C HIS A 44 5.92 -5.50 0.31
N SER A 45 6.73 -6.40 -0.24
CA SER A 45 7.80 -6.03 -1.14
C SER A 45 7.29 -5.96 -2.57
N ILE A 46 7.62 -4.87 -3.26
CA ILE A 46 7.34 -4.72 -4.68
C ILE A 46 8.65 -4.29 -5.31
N GLY A 47 9.23 -5.18 -6.10
CA GLY A 47 10.58 -4.96 -6.58
C GLY A 47 11.51 -4.84 -5.39
N GLN A 48 12.23 -3.75 -5.31
CA GLN A 48 13.16 -3.51 -4.21
C GLN A 48 12.60 -2.59 -3.14
N ARG A 49 11.33 -2.24 -3.26
CA ARG A 49 10.70 -1.35 -2.28
C ARG A 49 9.79 -2.15 -1.36
N VAL A 50 9.70 -1.69 -0.12
CA VAL A 50 8.74 -2.24 0.84
C VAL A 50 7.68 -1.17 1.05
N VAL A 51 6.42 -1.56 0.88
CA VAL A 51 5.32 -0.63 1.04
C VAL A 51 4.53 -0.99 2.29
N ASP A 52 3.82 0.00 2.84
CA ASP A 52 3.08 -0.23 4.07
C ASP A 52 1.95 -1.22 3.88
N PHE A 53 1.10 -0.99 2.88
CA PHE A 53 -0.04 -1.86 2.60
C PHE A 53 -0.20 -2.04 1.11
N ALA A 54 -0.48 -3.25 0.69
CA ALA A 54 -0.68 -3.53 -0.72
C ALA A 54 -1.89 -4.44 -0.91
N CYS A 55 -2.73 -4.08 -1.88
CA CYS A 55 -3.82 -4.92 -2.33
C CYS A 55 -3.52 -5.31 -3.77
N LEU A 56 -3.14 -6.57 -3.96
CA LEU A 56 -2.73 -7.01 -5.31
C LEU A 56 -3.92 -7.10 -6.25
N GLU A 57 -5.09 -7.42 -5.72
CA GLU A 57 -6.29 -7.51 -6.54
C GLU A 57 -6.61 -6.19 -7.23
N ALA A 58 -6.46 -5.09 -6.50
CA ALA A 58 -6.76 -3.77 -7.03
C ALA A 58 -5.51 -3.06 -7.55
N MET A 59 -4.34 -3.67 -7.40
CA MET A 59 -3.07 -3.04 -7.75
C MET A 59 -2.96 -1.68 -7.07
N LEU A 60 -3.18 -1.67 -5.77
CA LEU A 60 -3.26 -0.44 -4.99
C LEU A 60 -2.33 -0.53 -3.80
N ILE A 61 -1.56 0.53 -3.61
CA ILE A 61 -0.68 0.67 -2.47
C ILE A 61 -1.16 1.83 -1.62
N VAL A 62 -1.15 1.64 -0.30
CA VAL A 62 -1.46 2.69 0.66
C VAL A 62 -0.25 2.89 1.53
N GLU A 63 0.15 4.13 1.71
CA GLU A 63 1.26 4.48 2.59
C GLU A 63 0.83 5.51 3.61
N ILE A 64 1.28 5.31 4.83
CA ILE A 64 0.97 6.21 5.95
C ILE A 64 2.27 6.90 6.31
N ASP A 65 2.30 8.22 6.15
CA ASP A 65 3.53 8.98 6.32
C ASP A 65 3.50 9.80 7.59
N GLY A 66 4.66 9.88 8.23
CA GLY A 66 4.83 10.80 9.33
C GLY A 66 5.04 12.20 8.80
N SER A 67 5.69 13.04 9.60
CA SER A 67 5.85 14.44 9.24
C SER A 67 7.06 14.70 8.36
N GLN A 68 7.98 13.75 8.31
CA GLN A 68 9.27 13.97 7.64
C GLN A 68 9.33 13.12 6.38
N HIS A 69 9.41 13.77 5.24
CA HIS A 69 9.71 13.04 4.04
C HIS A 69 10.21 14.01 2.98
N ASP A 70 10.92 13.47 2.02
CA ASP A 70 11.52 14.23 0.93
C ASP A 70 10.67 14.05 -0.31
N ALA A 71 10.15 15.14 -0.83
CA ALA A 71 9.23 15.09 -1.97
C ALA A 71 9.89 14.48 -3.21
N ALA A 72 11.17 14.77 -3.43
CA ALA A 72 11.84 14.21 -4.60
C ALA A 72 11.99 12.69 -4.48
N ILE A 73 12.34 12.22 -3.30
CA ILE A 73 12.46 10.79 -3.07
C ILE A 73 11.11 10.11 -3.21
N ASP A 74 10.06 10.77 -2.71
CA ASP A 74 8.71 10.23 -2.82
C ASP A 74 8.24 10.13 -4.27
N LEU A 75 8.58 11.12 -5.10
CA LEU A 75 8.21 11.06 -6.51
C LEU A 75 8.92 9.91 -7.22
N GLU A 76 10.19 9.74 -6.93
CA GLU A 76 10.95 8.65 -7.53
C GLU A 76 10.40 7.31 -7.11
N ARG A 77 10.11 7.17 -5.83
CA ARG A 77 9.57 5.94 -5.28
C ARG A 77 8.20 5.64 -5.89
N THR A 78 7.35 6.65 -5.98
CA THR A 78 6.03 6.47 -6.57
C THR A 78 6.14 6.05 -8.04
N ALA A 79 7.04 6.68 -8.79
CA ALA A 79 7.22 6.33 -10.19
C ALA A 79 7.63 4.87 -10.35
N GLU A 80 8.51 4.39 -9.48
CA GLU A 80 8.91 2.99 -9.53
C GLU A 80 7.73 2.06 -9.26
N LEU A 81 6.91 2.39 -8.26
CA LEU A 81 5.78 1.56 -7.93
C LEU A 81 4.72 1.59 -9.04
N GLU A 82 4.53 2.74 -9.64
CA GLU A 82 3.61 2.86 -10.76
C GLU A 82 4.10 2.08 -11.96
N ALA A 83 5.40 2.00 -12.14
CA ALA A 83 5.96 1.20 -13.23
C ALA A 83 5.65 -0.29 -13.07
N HIS A 84 5.39 -0.72 -11.84
CA HIS A 84 4.94 -2.09 -11.58
C HIS A 84 3.43 -2.25 -11.69
N GLY A 85 2.73 -1.21 -12.08
CA GLY A 85 1.29 -1.28 -12.32
C GLY A 85 0.43 -0.85 -11.14
N PHE A 86 1.04 -0.34 -10.09
CA PHE A 86 0.30 0.02 -8.88
C PHE A 86 -0.06 1.50 -8.87
N ALA A 87 -1.22 1.81 -8.31
CA ALA A 87 -1.51 3.17 -7.89
C ALA A 87 -1.07 3.30 -6.44
N VAL A 88 -0.67 4.49 -6.05
CA VAL A 88 -0.19 4.76 -4.70
C VAL A 88 -1.01 5.89 -4.11
N ILE A 89 -1.58 5.68 -2.93
CA ILE A 89 -2.21 6.77 -2.20
C ILE A 89 -1.54 6.88 -0.84
N ARG A 90 -1.38 8.10 -0.38
CA ARG A 90 -0.69 8.39 0.85
C ARG A 90 -1.58 9.20 1.77
N PHE A 91 -1.46 8.91 3.05
CA PHE A 91 -2.15 9.64 4.09
C PHE A 91 -1.13 10.03 5.15
N TRP A 92 -1.37 11.14 5.80
CA TRP A 92 -0.56 11.53 6.95
C TRP A 92 -0.99 10.72 8.16
N ASN A 93 -0.05 10.46 9.07
CA ASN A 93 -0.40 9.84 10.34
C ASN A 93 -1.57 10.55 11.00
N SER A 94 -1.54 11.89 10.98
CA SER A 94 -2.59 12.67 11.63
C SER A 94 -3.94 12.43 10.99
N ASP A 95 -3.99 12.26 9.68
CA ASP A 95 -5.26 11.97 9.01
C ASP A 95 -5.88 10.68 9.55
N VAL A 96 -5.04 9.66 9.70
CA VAL A 96 -5.51 8.37 10.19
C VAL A 96 -5.96 8.48 11.63
N LEU A 97 -5.16 9.14 12.47
CA LEU A 97 -5.48 9.23 13.89
C LEU A 97 -6.72 10.06 14.15
N GLU A 98 -6.97 11.06 13.31
CA GLU A 98 -8.11 11.93 13.48
C GLU A 98 -9.36 11.41 12.80
N ASN A 99 -9.22 10.67 11.70
CA ASN A 99 -10.36 10.24 10.92
C ASN A 99 -10.08 8.94 10.18
N ALA A 100 -9.85 7.89 10.94
CA ALA A 100 -9.55 6.59 10.35
C ALA A 100 -10.67 6.10 9.44
N ASP A 101 -11.92 6.34 9.83
CA ASP A 101 -13.05 5.90 9.01
C ASP A 101 -13.05 6.57 7.65
N GLY A 102 -12.76 7.87 7.61
CA GLY A 102 -12.69 8.58 6.34
C GLY A 102 -11.55 8.07 5.46
N VAL A 103 -10.41 7.78 6.07
CA VAL A 103 -9.29 7.21 5.35
C VAL A 103 -9.68 5.86 4.76
N LEU A 104 -10.32 5.02 5.55
CA LEU A 104 -10.74 3.70 5.07
C LEU A 104 -11.79 3.79 3.96
N ASP A 105 -12.67 4.78 4.02
CA ASP A 105 -13.63 5.00 2.94
C ASP A 105 -12.92 5.33 1.63
N VAL A 106 -11.89 6.16 1.69
CA VAL A 106 -11.12 6.51 0.50
C VAL A 106 -10.41 5.27 -0.03
N ILE A 107 -9.83 4.49 0.86
CA ILE A 107 -9.13 3.27 0.45
C ILE A 107 -10.10 2.32 -0.24
N LEU A 108 -11.26 2.09 0.36
CA LEU A 108 -12.23 1.18 -0.20
C LEU A 108 -12.75 1.66 -1.55
N SER A 109 -13.14 2.93 -1.64
CA SER A 109 -13.68 3.44 -2.89
C SER A 109 -12.63 3.42 -3.99
N THR A 110 -11.38 3.69 -3.63
CA THR A 110 -10.31 3.64 -4.62
C THR A 110 -10.10 2.22 -5.13
N ALA A 111 -10.08 1.25 -4.21
CA ALA A 111 -9.90 -0.14 -4.60
C ALA A 111 -11.04 -0.61 -5.50
N GLN A 112 -12.27 -0.25 -5.14
CA GLN A 112 -13.44 -0.63 -5.93
C GLN A 112 -13.40 -0.02 -7.32
N ARG A 113 -13.01 1.26 -7.40
CA ARG A 113 -12.94 1.94 -8.69
C ARG A 113 -11.89 1.30 -9.57
N ARG A 114 -10.75 0.93 -9.02
CA ARG A 114 -9.71 0.30 -9.80
C ARG A 114 -10.14 -1.06 -10.34
N ILE A 115 -10.88 -1.81 -9.56
CA ILE A 115 -11.43 -3.08 -10.03
C ILE A 115 -12.44 -2.85 -11.15
N GLU A 116 -13.32 -1.87 -10.97
CA GLU A 116 -14.35 -1.58 -11.96
C GLU A 116 -13.76 -1.08 -13.26
N GLU A 117 -12.68 -0.36 -13.19
CA GLU A 117 -12.02 0.18 -14.37
C GLU A 117 -11.10 -0.85 -15.03
N GLY A 118 -11.13 -2.08 -14.53
CA GLY A 118 -10.31 -3.14 -15.10
C GLY A 118 -8.90 -3.14 -14.61
N ARG A 119 -8.60 -2.36 -13.58
CA ARG A 119 -7.28 -2.18 -13.06
C ARG A 119 -6.29 -1.80 -14.16
N PRO A 120 -5.13 -1.37 -13.84
CA PRO A 120 -4.07 -1.18 -14.82
C PRO A 120 -3.41 -2.51 -15.10
N SER A 121 -4.08 -3.30 -15.83
CA SER A 121 -3.56 -4.56 -16.24
C SER A 121 -2.64 -4.34 -17.43
N PRO A 122 -1.62 -5.10 -17.62
CA PRO A 122 -0.80 -4.98 -18.81
C PRO A 122 -1.61 -5.29 -20.06
N ASN A 123 -2.80 -5.78 -19.89
CA ASN A 123 -3.61 -6.22 -20.96
C ASN A 123 -4.89 -5.43 -20.96
N PRO A 124 -4.86 -4.34 -21.38
CA PRO A 124 -6.00 -3.48 -21.38
C PRO A 124 -6.86 -3.63 -22.56
N LEU A 125 -6.45 -3.88 -22.87
CA LEU A 125 -7.06 -3.73 -23.45
C LEU A 125 -7.94 -4.04 -23.75
N PRO A 126 -8.02 -4.31 -23.97
CA PRO A 126 -8.74 -4.44 -24.34
C PRO A 126 -9.67 -4.40 -24.32
N GLN A 127 -9.59 -4.37 -24.02
CA GLN A 127 -10.36 -4.22 -23.92
C GLN A 127 -11.03 -3.63 -24.22
N ALA A 128 -10.60 -3.25 -24.48
CA ALA A 128 -11.15 -2.71 -24.60
C ALA A 128 -11.89 -2.70 -25.19
N GLY A 129 -11.75 -2.96 -25.35
CA GLY A 129 -12.33 -2.81 -25.63
C GLY A 129 -12.91 -3.22 -25.98
N GLU A 130 -12.69 -3.58 -25.91
CA GLU A 130 -13.08 -3.87 -26.09
C GLU A 130 -13.80 -3.98 -26.07
N GLY A 131 -13.67 -3.89 -26.19
CA GLY A 131 -14.13 -3.64 -26.11
C GLY A 131 -14.44 -3.55 -26.30
#